data_20034fc23a3afc6f5bb4bad2a5623fa3
#
_entry.id   20034fc23a3afc6f5bb4bad2a5623fa3
#
_cell.length_a   1.000
_cell.length_b   1.000
_cell.length_c   1.000
_cell.angle_alpha   90.00
_cell.angle_beta   90.00
_cell.angle_gamma   90.00
#
_symmetry.space_group_name_H-M   'P 1'
#
loop_
_entity.id
_entity.type
_entity.pdbx_description
1 polymer ?
#
loop_
_entity_poly.entity_id
_entity_poly.type
_entity_poly.pdbx_seq_one_letter_code
_entity_poly.pdbx_strand_id
1 'polypeptide(L)'
;MFILINLKTYVCDPIEIAKAANSISNELDVRIAVAPQVIHLKEVVETGVETWAQHIDKEGDKVRTGTITSAGLSEAGVRGSLLNHSEHRLLLAEIDESIQEASEAKLETVVCANNPSQIAAATSLDPTFVAVEPPELIGSGIPVSKAAPDIVRDAVKSAGKVNPKIPVLCGAGISNGEDVSAAIELGAEGILLASGIAKSKNPQKSIEDLLSEI
;
A
#
# COMPACT_ATOMS: atom_id res chain seq x y z
N MET A 1 0.32 11.53 -7.19
CA MET A 1 -0.08 10.10 -7.24
C MET A 1 0.90 9.26 -6.43
N PHE A 2 0.42 8.22 -5.72
CA PHE A 2 1.23 7.31 -4.92
C PHE A 2 1.08 5.87 -5.42
N ILE A 3 2.21 5.18 -5.65
CA ILE A 3 2.26 3.77 -6.06
C ILE A 3 2.92 2.96 -4.95
N LEU A 4 2.18 2.03 -4.34
CA LEU A 4 2.70 1.14 -3.31
C LEU A 4 2.77 -0.29 -3.83
N ILE A 5 4.00 -0.80 -4.00
CA ILE A 5 4.28 -2.14 -4.50
C ILE A 5 4.44 -3.08 -3.31
N ASN A 6 3.39 -3.87 -3.02
CA ASN A 6 3.41 -4.87 -1.95
C ASN A 6 3.99 -6.20 -2.47
N LEU A 7 5.20 -6.54 -2.06
CA LEU A 7 5.84 -7.79 -2.50
C LEU A 7 5.28 -9.05 -1.82
N LYS A 8 4.42 -8.86 -0.80
CA LYS A 8 3.84 -9.99 -0.03
C LYS A 8 4.92 -11.03 0.33
N THR A 9 4.62 -12.31 0.13
CA THR A 9 5.55 -13.44 0.30
C THR A 9 5.99 -14.04 -1.04
N TYR A 10 5.88 -13.27 -2.13
CA TYR A 10 6.34 -13.74 -3.43
C TYR A 10 7.85 -14.00 -3.42
N VAL A 11 8.24 -15.09 -4.07
CA VAL A 11 9.65 -15.38 -4.35
C VAL A 11 10.09 -14.48 -5.52
N CYS A 12 10.74 -13.39 -5.20
CA CYS A 12 11.25 -12.39 -6.14
C CYS A 12 12.55 -11.79 -5.59
N ASP A 13 13.26 -11.02 -6.41
CA ASP A 13 14.39 -10.22 -5.94
C ASP A 13 13.90 -8.84 -5.48
N PRO A 14 13.79 -8.57 -4.17
CA PRO A 14 13.29 -7.32 -3.67
C PRO A 14 14.24 -6.14 -3.95
N ILE A 15 15.54 -6.42 -4.10
CA ILE A 15 16.55 -5.39 -4.37
C ILE A 15 16.51 -4.93 -5.82
N GLU A 16 16.33 -5.85 -6.78
CA GLU A 16 16.14 -5.51 -8.18
C GLU A 16 14.89 -4.65 -8.36
N ILE A 17 13.76 -5.04 -7.75
CA ILE A 17 12.51 -4.28 -7.79
C ILE A 17 12.68 -2.90 -7.16
N ALA A 18 13.34 -2.82 -5.99
CA ALA A 18 13.59 -1.58 -5.29
C ALA A 18 14.44 -0.59 -6.10
N LYS A 19 15.51 -1.07 -6.73
CA LYS A 19 16.37 -0.23 -7.59
C LYS A 19 15.61 0.29 -8.81
N ALA A 20 14.80 -0.56 -9.46
CA ALA A 20 13.95 -0.16 -10.57
C ALA A 20 12.94 0.90 -10.15
N ALA A 21 12.25 0.69 -9.03
CA ALA A 21 11.28 1.63 -8.48
C ALA A 21 11.94 2.98 -8.12
N ASN A 22 13.12 2.96 -7.50
CA ASN A 22 13.86 4.18 -7.14
C ASN A 22 14.30 4.97 -8.38
N SER A 23 14.82 4.30 -9.43
CA SER A 23 15.22 4.95 -10.68
C SER A 23 14.04 5.68 -11.31
N ILE A 24 12.93 4.97 -11.50
CA ILE A 24 11.73 5.52 -12.15
C ILE A 24 11.09 6.64 -11.31
N SER A 25 11.03 6.47 -9.99
CA SER A 25 10.51 7.49 -9.08
C SER A 25 11.26 8.82 -9.24
N ASN A 26 12.61 8.76 -9.32
CA ASN A 26 13.45 9.94 -9.50
C ASN A 26 13.35 10.55 -10.92
N GLU A 27 13.20 9.71 -11.96
CA GLU A 27 13.13 10.17 -13.34
C GLU A 27 11.80 10.85 -13.68
N LEU A 28 10.69 10.32 -13.15
CA LEU A 28 9.33 10.77 -13.50
C LEU A 28 8.68 11.64 -12.42
N ASP A 29 9.36 11.92 -11.31
CA ASP A 29 8.81 12.66 -10.15
C ASP A 29 7.48 12.05 -9.65
N VAL A 30 7.41 10.71 -9.61
CA VAL A 30 6.26 9.93 -9.12
C VAL A 30 6.65 9.24 -7.83
N ARG A 31 5.83 9.38 -6.78
CA ARG A 31 6.06 8.70 -5.51
C ARG A 31 5.81 7.20 -5.66
N ILE A 32 6.87 6.39 -5.58
CA ILE A 32 6.82 4.93 -5.63
C ILE A 32 7.46 4.37 -4.36
N ALA A 33 6.74 3.49 -3.68
CA ALA A 33 7.23 2.78 -2.50
C ALA A 33 7.18 1.27 -2.68
N VAL A 34 8.06 0.56 -1.98
CA VAL A 34 8.14 -0.90 -2.01
C VAL A 34 7.96 -1.44 -0.59
N ALA A 35 7.05 -2.42 -0.43
CA ALA A 35 6.80 -3.12 0.82
C ALA A 35 7.29 -4.59 0.71
N PRO A 36 8.56 -4.88 1.04
CA PRO A 36 9.12 -6.23 1.04
C PRO A 36 8.69 -7.01 2.29
N GLN A 37 9.05 -8.30 2.36
CA GLN A 37 8.99 -9.03 3.62
C GLN A 37 9.90 -8.37 4.67
N VAL A 38 9.53 -8.48 5.94
CA VAL A 38 10.24 -7.85 7.07
C VAL A 38 11.74 -8.16 7.11
N ILE A 39 12.13 -9.37 6.68
CA ILE A 39 13.53 -9.82 6.64
C ILE A 39 14.39 -9.05 5.61
N HIS A 40 13.78 -8.37 4.65
CA HIS A 40 14.46 -7.61 3.58
C HIS A 40 14.33 -6.09 3.75
N LEU A 41 13.65 -5.59 4.79
CA LEU A 41 13.39 -4.15 4.95
C LEU A 41 14.67 -3.32 4.90
N LYS A 42 15.69 -3.70 5.67
CA LYS A 42 16.93 -2.94 5.76
C LYS A 42 17.69 -2.90 4.42
N GLU A 43 17.77 -4.03 3.75
CA GLU A 43 18.43 -4.12 2.43
C GLU A 43 17.71 -3.27 1.38
N VAL A 44 16.38 -3.25 1.42
CA VAL A 44 15.56 -2.44 0.50
C VAL A 44 15.72 -0.94 0.81
N VAL A 45 15.72 -0.54 2.08
CA VAL A 45 16.01 0.85 2.50
C VAL A 45 17.37 1.33 1.96
N GLU A 46 18.40 0.49 2.00
CA GLU A 46 19.73 0.80 1.51
C GLU A 46 19.80 1.08 -0.01
N THR A 47 18.78 0.69 -0.78
CA THR A 47 18.67 1.02 -2.21
C THR A 47 18.27 2.48 -2.47
N GLY A 48 17.79 3.18 -1.45
CA GLY A 48 17.29 4.56 -1.53
C GLY A 48 15.81 4.68 -1.93
N VAL A 49 15.12 3.57 -2.24
CA VAL A 49 13.68 3.61 -2.52
C VAL A 49 12.88 3.89 -1.24
N GLU A 50 11.76 4.56 -1.36
CA GLU A 50 10.82 4.67 -0.25
C GLU A 50 10.34 3.27 0.15
N THR A 51 10.64 2.87 1.39
CA THR A 51 10.37 1.50 1.87
C THR A 51 9.24 1.51 2.89
N TRP A 52 8.31 0.57 2.72
CA TRP A 52 7.17 0.37 3.61
C TRP A 52 7.18 -1.04 4.22
N ALA A 53 6.64 -1.18 5.42
CA ALA A 53 6.37 -2.48 6.01
C ALA A 53 5.02 -3.04 5.52
N GLN A 54 4.87 -4.36 5.57
CA GLN A 54 3.60 -5.01 5.24
C GLN A 54 2.63 -5.06 6.42
N HIS A 55 3.13 -4.80 7.64
CA HIS A 55 2.38 -4.88 8.88
C HIS A 55 3.11 -4.16 10.02
N ILE A 56 2.35 -3.69 11.01
CA ILE A 56 2.79 -3.29 12.35
C ILE A 56 1.94 -4.05 13.35
N ASP A 57 2.58 -4.67 14.33
CA ASP A 57 1.88 -5.26 15.46
C ASP A 57 1.55 -4.17 16.49
N LYS A 58 0.41 -4.30 17.13
CA LYS A 58 0.07 -3.53 18.31
C LYS A 58 1.10 -3.73 19.42
N GLU A 59 1.74 -2.67 19.86
CA GLU A 59 2.82 -2.75 20.85
C GLU A 59 2.28 -2.85 22.28
N GLY A 60 1.38 -1.94 22.67
CA GLY A 60 0.95 -1.79 24.05
C GLY A 60 2.11 -1.42 24.99
N ASP A 61 1.87 -1.47 26.29
CA ASP A 61 2.81 -0.96 27.32
C ASP A 61 3.96 -1.93 27.70
N LYS A 62 4.17 -3.05 26.99
CA LYS A 62 5.12 -4.08 27.38
C LYS A 62 6.05 -4.49 26.28
N VAL A 63 7.32 -4.70 26.61
CA VAL A 63 8.31 -5.36 25.76
C VAL A 63 7.81 -6.75 25.36
N ARG A 64 7.90 -7.09 24.07
CA ARG A 64 7.42 -8.36 23.50
C ARG A 64 8.47 -8.99 22.59
N THR A 65 8.42 -10.30 22.47
CA THR A 65 9.26 -11.06 21.52
C THR A 65 8.48 -11.31 20.23
N GLY A 66 9.14 -11.12 19.07
CA GLY A 66 8.57 -11.41 17.74
C GLY A 66 7.63 -10.34 17.19
N THR A 67 7.51 -9.19 17.87
CA THR A 67 6.64 -8.09 17.48
C THR A 67 7.37 -7.15 16.50
N ILE A 68 6.67 -6.74 15.45
CA ILE A 68 7.11 -5.70 14.50
C ILE A 68 6.63 -4.36 15.03
N THR A 69 7.53 -3.58 15.62
CA THR A 69 7.22 -2.32 16.30
C THR A 69 7.35 -1.11 15.39
N SER A 70 6.53 -0.09 15.60
CA SER A 70 6.61 1.20 14.90
C SER A 70 7.97 1.86 15.10
N ALA A 71 8.50 1.84 16.32
CA ALA A 71 9.81 2.38 16.65
C ALA A 71 10.94 1.66 15.90
N GLY A 72 10.91 0.31 15.87
CA GLY A 72 11.90 -0.49 15.15
C GLY A 72 11.88 -0.27 13.64
N LEU A 73 10.69 -0.12 13.04
CA LEU A 73 10.54 0.22 11.63
C LEU A 73 11.09 1.62 11.32
N SER A 74 10.80 2.61 12.15
CA SER A 74 11.32 3.98 12.01
C SER A 74 12.85 4.00 12.11
N GLU A 75 13.43 3.29 13.09
CA GLU A 75 14.89 3.15 13.24
C GLU A 75 15.54 2.46 12.03
N ALA A 76 14.86 1.49 11.43
CA ALA A 76 15.32 0.83 10.20
C ALA A 76 15.25 1.71 8.96
N GLY A 77 14.65 2.90 9.02
CA GLY A 77 14.49 3.83 7.90
C GLY A 77 13.24 3.59 7.06
N VAL A 78 12.29 2.81 7.57
CA VAL A 78 11.00 2.56 6.92
C VAL A 78 10.13 3.81 7.01
N ARG A 79 9.39 4.13 5.95
CA ARG A 79 8.55 5.33 5.85
C ARG A 79 7.13 5.12 6.35
N GLY A 80 6.60 3.92 6.22
CA GLY A 80 5.22 3.63 6.57
C GLY A 80 4.91 2.14 6.59
N SER A 81 3.65 1.80 6.84
CA SER A 81 3.19 0.41 6.86
C SER A 81 1.78 0.23 6.30
N LEU A 82 1.55 -0.93 5.71
CA LEU A 82 0.21 -1.46 5.48
C LEU A 82 -0.39 -1.92 6.82
N LEU A 83 -1.71 -1.76 6.96
CA LEU A 83 -2.51 -2.26 8.07
C LEU A 83 -3.77 -2.94 7.52
N ASN A 84 -4.24 -3.98 8.19
CA ASN A 84 -5.50 -4.65 7.90
C ASN A 84 -5.64 -5.19 6.47
N HIS A 85 -4.53 -5.54 5.81
CA HIS A 85 -4.60 -6.19 4.49
C HIS A 85 -5.47 -7.47 4.57
N SER A 86 -6.16 -7.85 3.48
CA SER A 86 -7.07 -9.01 3.46
C SER A 86 -6.43 -10.32 3.92
N GLU A 87 -5.12 -10.45 3.74
CA GLU A 87 -4.33 -11.62 4.16
C GLU A 87 -3.83 -11.52 5.62
N HIS A 88 -4.02 -10.37 6.29
CA HIS A 88 -3.64 -10.15 7.68
C HIS A 88 -4.60 -9.16 8.34
N ARG A 89 -5.77 -9.66 8.75
CA ARG A 89 -6.85 -8.84 9.34
C ARG A 89 -6.56 -8.49 10.79
N LEU A 90 -6.95 -7.27 11.14
CA LEU A 90 -6.86 -6.68 12.47
C LEU A 90 -8.24 -6.36 13.02
N LEU A 91 -8.38 -6.33 14.34
CA LEU A 91 -9.53 -5.74 14.99
C LEU A 91 -9.49 -4.21 14.84
N LEU A 92 -10.68 -3.57 14.83
CA LEU A 92 -10.75 -2.11 14.68
C LEU A 92 -9.96 -1.37 15.75
N ALA A 93 -9.97 -1.87 16.99
CA ALA A 93 -9.18 -1.30 18.09
C ALA A 93 -7.66 -1.43 17.85
N GLU A 94 -7.22 -2.53 17.25
CA GLU A 94 -5.80 -2.72 16.91
C GLU A 94 -5.36 -1.80 15.77
N ILE A 95 -6.25 -1.56 14.78
CA ILE A 95 -5.99 -0.59 13.71
C ILE A 95 -5.81 0.80 14.29
N ASP A 96 -6.70 1.23 15.19
CA ASP A 96 -6.66 2.54 15.84
C ASP A 96 -5.36 2.74 16.62
N GLU A 97 -5.01 1.79 17.50
CA GLU A 97 -3.77 1.81 18.27
C GLU A 97 -2.53 1.82 17.36
N SER A 98 -2.50 0.96 16.31
CA SER A 98 -1.36 0.91 15.37
C SER A 98 -1.20 2.21 14.57
N ILE A 99 -2.28 2.92 14.22
CA ILE A 99 -2.20 4.24 13.57
C ILE A 99 -1.57 5.27 14.52
N GLN A 100 -1.97 5.28 15.80
CA GLN A 100 -1.43 6.19 16.81
C GLN A 100 0.06 5.93 17.03
N GLU A 101 0.46 4.68 17.28
CA GLU A 101 1.85 4.26 17.47
C GLU A 101 2.71 4.59 16.23
N ALA A 102 2.19 4.36 15.02
CA ALA A 102 2.86 4.72 13.78
C ALA A 102 3.06 6.25 13.66
N SER A 103 2.04 7.03 13.99
CA SER A 103 2.11 8.50 13.98
C SER A 103 3.16 9.03 14.96
N GLU A 104 3.23 8.50 16.18
CA GLU A 104 4.26 8.84 17.18
C GLU A 104 5.68 8.53 16.67
N ALA A 105 5.84 7.42 15.95
CA ALA A 105 7.08 7.02 15.30
C ALA A 105 7.35 7.75 13.97
N LYS A 106 6.47 8.67 13.54
CA LYS A 106 6.52 9.41 12.27
C LYS A 106 6.43 8.51 11.03
N LEU A 107 5.73 7.41 11.15
CA LEU A 107 5.40 6.51 10.04
C LEU A 107 4.04 6.86 9.45
N GLU A 108 3.94 6.74 8.14
CA GLU A 108 2.66 6.80 7.43
C GLU A 108 1.94 5.44 7.46
N THR A 109 0.63 5.45 7.29
CA THR A 109 -0.17 4.21 7.29
C THR A 109 -1.10 4.13 6.09
N VAL A 110 -1.23 2.93 5.50
CA VAL A 110 -2.29 2.59 4.55
C VAL A 110 -3.18 1.53 5.20
N VAL A 111 -4.42 1.88 5.50
CA VAL A 111 -5.40 0.91 6.01
C VAL A 111 -6.20 0.30 4.88
N CYS A 112 -6.06 -1.02 4.68
CA CYS A 112 -6.78 -1.76 3.65
C CYS A 112 -8.20 -2.11 4.11
N ALA A 113 -9.15 -1.99 3.19
CA ALA A 113 -10.56 -2.30 3.45
C ALA A 113 -11.24 -2.91 2.22
N ASN A 114 -12.26 -3.75 2.42
CA ASN A 114 -12.86 -4.55 1.36
C ASN A 114 -13.91 -3.81 0.53
N ASN A 115 -14.55 -2.79 1.12
CA ASN A 115 -15.72 -2.16 0.54
C ASN A 115 -15.90 -0.72 1.07
N PRO A 116 -16.80 0.09 0.46
CA PRO A 116 -17.00 1.49 0.83
C PRO A 116 -17.36 1.73 2.30
N SER A 117 -18.14 0.84 2.93
CA SER A 117 -18.49 0.99 4.35
C SER A 117 -17.31 0.80 5.28
N GLN A 118 -16.43 -0.17 4.97
CA GLN A 118 -15.20 -0.37 5.71
C GLN A 118 -14.18 0.75 5.45
N ILE A 119 -14.13 1.31 4.24
CA ILE A 119 -13.34 2.50 3.93
C ILE A 119 -13.78 3.66 4.82
N ALA A 120 -15.09 3.93 4.95
CA ALA A 120 -15.58 4.98 5.83
C ALA A 120 -15.16 4.76 7.30
N ALA A 121 -15.26 3.54 7.79
CA ALA A 121 -14.83 3.18 9.15
C ALA A 121 -13.30 3.37 9.34
N ALA A 122 -12.50 2.90 8.38
CA ALA A 122 -11.04 3.08 8.41
C ALA A 122 -10.64 4.55 8.34
N THR A 123 -11.29 5.34 7.48
CA THR A 123 -11.05 6.78 7.34
C THR A 123 -11.32 7.54 8.65
N SER A 124 -12.29 7.10 9.45
CA SER A 124 -12.61 7.74 10.74
C SER A 124 -11.52 7.59 11.80
N LEU A 125 -10.56 6.70 11.61
CA LEU A 125 -9.38 6.51 12.46
C LEU A 125 -8.19 7.39 12.07
N ASP A 126 -8.35 8.24 11.05
CA ASP A 126 -7.37 9.23 10.59
C ASP A 126 -6.02 8.64 10.12
N PRO A 127 -5.99 7.54 9.33
CA PRO A 127 -4.76 7.04 8.73
C PRO A 127 -4.22 8.01 7.67
N THR A 128 -2.97 7.83 7.22
CA THR A 128 -2.42 8.64 6.11
C THR A 128 -3.14 8.34 4.79
N PHE A 129 -3.45 7.07 4.52
CA PHE A 129 -4.18 6.61 3.34
C PHE A 129 -5.16 5.50 3.73
N VAL A 130 -6.17 5.30 2.89
CA VAL A 130 -6.97 4.07 2.88
C VAL A 130 -6.86 3.39 1.52
N ALA A 131 -6.93 2.07 1.47
CA ALA A 131 -6.90 1.30 0.22
C ALA A 131 -8.13 0.42 0.09
N VAL A 132 -8.86 0.54 -1.03
CA VAL A 132 -10.00 -0.33 -1.32
C VAL A 132 -9.54 -1.57 -2.10
N GLU A 133 -9.73 -2.74 -1.50
CA GLU A 133 -9.31 -4.03 -2.04
C GLU A 133 -10.42 -5.08 -1.85
N PRO A 134 -11.34 -5.24 -2.82
CA PRO A 134 -12.32 -6.34 -2.78
C PRO A 134 -11.58 -7.69 -2.78
N PRO A 135 -11.74 -8.53 -1.73
CA PRO A 135 -10.94 -9.75 -1.55
C PRO A 135 -11.06 -10.73 -2.71
N GLU A 136 -12.23 -10.79 -3.35
CA GLU A 136 -12.52 -11.64 -4.50
C GLU A 136 -11.71 -11.29 -5.76
N LEU A 137 -11.19 -10.07 -5.83
CA LEU A 137 -10.38 -9.60 -6.95
C LEU A 137 -8.87 -9.66 -6.68
N ILE A 138 -8.46 -9.85 -5.42
CA ILE A 138 -7.05 -9.97 -5.05
C ILE A 138 -6.46 -11.23 -5.67
N GLY A 139 -5.38 -11.05 -6.46
CA GLY A 139 -4.71 -12.17 -7.13
C GLY A 139 -5.46 -12.76 -8.32
N SER A 140 -6.65 -12.27 -8.65
CA SER A 140 -7.44 -12.73 -9.81
C SER A 140 -6.85 -12.30 -11.16
N GLY A 141 -6.02 -11.24 -11.18
CA GLY A 141 -5.56 -10.58 -12.40
C GLY A 141 -6.63 -9.73 -13.09
N ILE A 142 -7.79 -9.55 -12.44
CA ILE A 142 -8.88 -8.70 -12.94
C ILE A 142 -8.88 -7.41 -12.15
N PRO A 143 -8.63 -6.23 -12.78
CA PRO A 143 -8.56 -4.96 -12.06
C PRO A 143 -9.92 -4.53 -11.52
N VAL A 144 -9.96 -4.09 -10.26
CA VAL A 144 -11.19 -3.62 -9.61
C VAL A 144 -11.79 -2.42 -10.35
N SER A 145 -10.96 -1.56 -10.93
CA SER A 145 -11.38 -0.40 -11.73
C SER A 145 -12.22 -0.79 -12.98
N LYS A 146 -12.02 -2.00 -13.50
CA LYS A 146 -12.78 -2.54 -14.65
C LYS A 146 -13.89 -3.50 -14.21
N ALA A 147 -13.63 -4.37 -13.21
CA ALA A 147 -14.60 -5.38 -12.79
C ALA A 147 -15.73 -4.80 -11.93
N ALA A 148 -15.42 -3.83 -11.08
CA ALA A 148 -16.34 -3.22 -10.14
C ALA A 148 -16.04 -1.72 -9.91
N PRO A 149 -16.14 -0.87 -10.96
CA PRO A 149 -15.79 0.55 -10.89
C PRO A 149 -16.58 1.31 -9.83
N ASP A 150 -17.82 0.90 -9.56
CA ASP A 150 -18.66 1.51 -8.54
C ASP A 150 -18.10 1.31 -7.12
N ILE A 151 -17.39 0.20 -6.85
CA ILE A 151 -16.74 -0.01 -5.55
C ILE A 151 -15.66 1.05 -5.31
N VAL A 152 -14.84 1.37 -6.33
CA VAL A 152 -13.79 2.39 -6.22
C VAL A 152 -14.42 3.78 -6.05
N ARG A 153 -15.39 4.13 -6.91
CA ARG A 153 -16.08 5.43 -6.84
C ARG A 153 -16.79 5.64 -5.51
N ASP A 154 -17.51 4.61 -5.03
CA ASP A 154 -18.22 4.68 -3.75
C ASP A 154 -17.26 4.67 -2.56
N ALA A 155 -16.10 4.03 -2.64
CA ALA A 155 -15.05 4.09 -1.64
C ALA A 155 -14.49 5.53 -1.52
N VAL A 156 -14.12 6.15 -2.63
CA VAL A 156 -13.67 7.56 -2.69
C VAL A 156 -14.73 8.50 -2.09
N LYS A 157 -15.99 8.34 -2.51
CA LYS A 157 -17.10 9.13 -1.98
C LYS A 157 -17.31 8.91 -0.47
N SER A 158 -17.13 7.69 0.00
CA SER A 158 -17.34 7.35 1.43
C SER A 158 -16.22 7.91 2.29
N ALA A 159 -14.95 7.81 1.85
CA ALA A 159 -13.81 8.45 2.49
C ALA A 159 -13.99 9.97 2.55
N GLY A 160 -14.30 10.59 1.39
CA GLY A 160 -14.49 12.04 1.28
C GLY A 160 -15.60 12.63 2.16
N LYS A 161 -16.62 11.85 2.50
CA LYS A 161 -17.66 12.27 3.46
C LYS A 161 -17.18 12.27 4.91
N VAL A 162 -16.21 11.42 5.26
CA VAL A 162 -15.65 11.30 6.62
C VAL A 162 -14.49 12.30 6.79
N ASN A 163 -13.48 12.19 5.95
CA ASN A 163 -12.35 13.10 5.93
C ASN A 163 -11.81 13.26 4.49
N PRO A 164 -12.12 14.39 3.80
CA PRO A 164 -11.72 14.62 2.41
C PRO A 164 -10.20 14.79 2.21
N LYS A 165 -9.41 14.82 3.28
CA LYS A 165 -7.96 14.95 3.21
C LYS A 165 -7.25 13.59 3.13
N ILE A 166 -7.95 12.49 3.39
CA ILE A 166 -7.37 11.15 3.36
C ILE A 166 -7.54 10.57 1.95
N PRO A 167 -6.43 10.39 1.21
CA PRO A 167 -6.48 9.86 -0.13
C PRO A 167 -6.84 8.38 -0.14
N VAL A 168 -7.56 7.97 -1.18
CA VAL A 168 -7.95 6.58 -1.41
C VAL A 168 -7.05 5.96 -2.46
N LEU A 169 -6.42 4.84 -2.14
CA LEU A 169 -5.70 4.01 -3.08
C LEU A 169 -6.61 2.91 -3.65
N CYS A 170 -6.45 2.63 -4.94
CA CYS A 170 -7.11 1.51 -5.57
C CYS A 170 -6.19 0.28 -5.53
N GLY A 171 -6.63 -0.77 -4.85
CA GLY A 171 -5.96 -2.07 -4.79
C GLY A 171 -6.73 -3.16 -5.53
N ALA A 172 -6.07 -4.29 -5.77
CA ALA A 172 -6.52 -5.46 -6.48
C ALA A 172 -6.53 -5.39 -8.02
N GLY A 173 -5.80 -6.32 -8.62
CA GLY A 173 -5.84 -6.63 -10.05
C GLY A 173 -5.12 -5.66 -10.97
N ILE A 174 -4.58 -4.56 -10.49
CA ILE A 174 -3.83 -3.57 -11.28
C ILE A 174 -2.57 -4.21 -11.87
N SER A 175 -2.37 -4.08 -13.19
CA SER A 175 -1.28 -4.74 -13.89
C SER A 175 -0.61 -3.94 -15.01
N ASN A 176 -1.22 -2.86 -15.50
CA ASN A 176 -0.74 -2.01 -16.59
C ASN A 176 -1.23 -0.57 -16.46
N GLY A 177 -0.78 0.34 -17.35
CA GLY A 177 -1.12 1.75 -17.35
C GLY A 177 -2.62 2.04 -17.50
N GLU A 178 -3.33 1.30 -18.36
CA GLU A 178 -4.79 1.45 -18.53
C GLU A 178 -5.56 1.19 -17.21
N ASP A 179 -5.11 0.20 -16.42
CA ASP A 179 -5.73 -0.11 -15.13
C ASP A 179 -5.50 1.02 -14.12
N VAL A 180 -4.30 1.63 -14.16
CA VAL A 180 -3.95 2.78 -13.33
C VAL A 180 -4.77 4.00 -13.74
N SER A 181 -4.78 4.35 -15.03
CA SER A 181 -5.57 5.46 -15.56
C SER A 181 -7.05 5.33 -15.18
N ALA A 182 -7.63 4.14 -15.37
CA ALA A 182 -9.01 3.87 -14.96
C ALA A 182 -9.26 4.05 -13.45
N ALA A 183 -8.31 3.68 -12.59
CA ALA A 183 -8.42 3.89 -11.15
C ALA A 183 -8.40 5.39 -10.78
N ILE A 184 -7.52 6.17 -11.42
CA ILE A 184 -7.41 7.62 -11.21
C ILE A 184 -8.68 8.34 -11.72
N GLU A 185 -9.22 7.96 -12.86
CA GLU A 185 -10.49 8.51 -13.39
C GLU A 185 -11.68 8.27 -12.44
N LEU A 186 -11.64 7.19 -11.64
CA LEU A 186 -12.64 6.90 -10.62
C LEU A 186 -12.43 7.69 -9.32
N GLY A 187 -11.37 8.51 -9.24
CA GLY A 187 -11.05 9.40 -8.13
C GLY A 187 -10.04 8.83 -7.13
N ALA A 188 -9.40 7.69 -7.43
CA ALA A 188 -8.29 7.21 -6.62
C ALA A 188 -7.08 8.15 -6.79
N GLU A 189 -6.31 8.35 -5.72
CA GLU A 189 -5.11 9.20 -5.72
C GLU A 189 -3.81 8.38 -5.80
N GLY A 190 -3.95 7.08 -5.99
CA GLY A 190 -2.84 6.15 -6.17
C GLY A 190 -3.31 4.70 -6.23
N ILE A 191 -2.35 3.80 -6.27
CA ILE A 191 -2.59 2.37 -6.41
C ILE A 191 -1.80 1.55 -5.39
N LEU A 192 -2.36 0.40 -5.02
CA LEU A 192 -1.70 -0.64 -4.23
C LEU A 192 -1.71 -1.94 -5.05
N LEU A 193 -0.55 -2.43 -5.41
CA LEU A 193 -0.43 -3.62 -6.27
C LEU A 193 0.64 -4.59 -5.78
N ALA A 194 0.62 -5.82 -6.30
CA ALA A 194 1.55 -6.88 -5.91
C ALA A 194 2.05 -7.67 -7.13
N SER A 195 1.24 -8.59 -7.64
CA SER A 195 1.67 -9.63 -8.60
C SER A 195 2.17 -9.10 -9.93
N GLY A 196 1.67 -7.96 -10.41
CA GLY A 196 2.11 -7.35 -11.66
C GLY A 196 3.61 -7.03 -11.68
N ILE A 197 4.16 -6.66 -10.52
CA ILE A 197 5.59 -6.38 -10.37
C ILE A 197 6.33 -7.57 -9.75
N ALA A 198 5.82 -8.14 -8.66
CA ALA A 198 6.52 -9.22 -7.93
C ALA A 198 6.76 -10.50 -8.76
N LYS A 199 5.92 -10.76 -9.79
CA LYS A 199 6.09 -11.89 -10.73
C LYS A 199 6.77 -11.51 -12.04
N SER A 200 7.13 -10.24 -12.23
CA SER A 200 7.75 -9.79 -13.47
C SER A 200 9.17 -10.32 -13.61
N LYS A 201 9.54 -10.66 -14.84
CA LYS A 201 10.92 -10.98 -15.21
C LYS A 201 11.76 -9.73 -15.51
N ASN A 202 11.11 -8.57 -15.68
CA ASN A 202 11.73 -7.28 -15.89
C ASN A 202 10.94 -6.23 -15.09
N PRO A 203 11.25 -6.06 -13.80
CA PRO A 203 10.53 -5.13 -12.92
C PRO A 203 10.53 -3.69 -13.44
N GLN A 204 11.65 -3.22 -13.98
CA GLN A 204 11.76 -1.87 -14.52
C GLN A 204 10.73 -1.64 -15.61
N LYS A 205 10.70 -2.50 -16.65
CA LYS A 205 9.73 -2.37 -17.72
C LYS A 205 8.28 -2.44 -17.22
N SER A 206 7.99 -3.31 -16.25
CA SER A 206 6.64 -3.43 -15.71
C SER A 206 6.21 -2.18 -14.91
N ILE A 207 7.14 -1.49 -14.23
CA ILE A 207 6.85 -0.22 -13.56
C ILE A 207 6.68 0.90 -14.59
N GLU A 208 7.51 0.94 -15.65
CA GLU A 208 7.35 1.88 -16.78
C GLU A 208 5.98 1.68 -17.46
N ASP A 209 5.59 0.41 -17.72
CA ASP A 209 4.28 0.09 -18.30
C ASP A 209 3.10 0.56 -17.44
N LEU A 210 3.22 0.53 -16.09
CA LEU A 210 2.20 1.08 -15.18
C LEU A 210 2.02 2.60 -15.32
N LEU A 211 3.06 3.31 -15.72
CA LEU A 211 3.09 4.77 -15.83
C LEU A 211 2.85 5.28 -17.25
N SER A 212 2.69 4.37 -18.23
CA SER A 212 2.62 4.72 -19.65
C SER A 212 1.41 5.55 -20.06
N GLU A 213 0.33 5.52 -19.27
CA GLU A 213 -0.94 6.20 -19.55
C GLU A 213 -1.24 7.35 -18.56
N ILE A 214 -0.19 7.90 -17.89
CA ILE A 214 -0.33 8.93 -16.85
C ILE A 214 0.41 10.22 -17.25
#